data_bcbbca303326fb3d574bb3f3da133e24
#
_entry.id   bcbbca303326fb3d574bb3f3da133e24
#
_cell.length_a   1.000
_cell.length_b   1.000
_cell.length_c   1.000
_cell.angle_alpha   90.00
_cell.angle_beta   90.00
_cell.angle_gamma   90.00
#
_symmetry.space_group_name_H-M   'P 1'
#
loop_
_entity.id
_entity.type
_entity.pdbx_description
1 polymer ?
#
loop_
_entity_poly.entity_id
_entity_poly.type
_entity_poly.pdbx_seq_one_letter_code
_entity_poly.pdbx_strand_id
1 'polypeptide(L)'
;MEEFKRQRRTGMIMIGLAMPVAVALWLAVDQLMPPILSMENLASREAFALKCWCVAVLFTLVMGVEAVAHERLRSPAFDPLARFETRRLKVNERYLQNTLEQTVVFAAALFGLAVYCPSGSAMRAVVATTVVWVLARFAFWGGYHRSAAMRGLGAPGMALSMIVLVYVTARVAEEIAGRVGIVVLVATFLGFEALLFWTTRRRLQDPEDASHTG
;
A
#
# COMPACT_ATOMS: atom_id res chain seq x y z
N MET A 1 -19.74 8.47 -19.92
CA MET A 1 -20.36 7.57 -18.92
C MET A 1 -19.98 6.10 -19.12
N GLU A 2 -20.12 5.51 -20.29
CA GLU A 2 -19.79 4.11 -20.59
C GLU A 2 -18.31 3.78 -20.43
N GLU A 3 -17.40 4.66 -20.86
CA GLU A 3 -15.97 4.46 -20.70
C GLU A 3 -15.55 4.42 -19.22
N PHE A 4 -16.11 5.29 -18.40
CA PHE A 4 -15.88 5.29 -16.95
C PHE A 4 -16.34 3.99 -16.30
N LYS A 5 -17.55 3.49 -16.64
CA LYS A 5 -18.06 2.21 -16.15
C LYS A 5 -17.15 1.04 -16.55
N ARG A 6 -16.65 1.04 -17.79
CA ARG A 6 -15.73 0.04 -18.31
C ARG A 6 -14.40 0.07 -17.54
N GLN A 7 -13.80 1.26 -17.36
CA GLN A 7 -12.55 1.42 -16.62
C GLN A 7 -12.71 0.97 -15.16
N ARG A 8 -13.80 1.34 -14.50
CA ARG A 8 -14.10 0.90 -13.12
C ARG A 8 -14.23 -0.61 -13.03
N ARG A 9 -14.98 -1.23 -13.95
CA ARG A 9 -15.14 -2.70 -13.97
C ARG A 9 -13.80 -3.39 -14.17
N THR A 10 -12.98 -2.94 -15.12
CA THR A 10 -11.64 -3.49 -15.33
C THR A 10 -10.77 -3.33 -14.09
N GLY A 11 -10.79 -2.16 -13.44
CA GLY A 11 -10.05 -1.93 -12.20
C GLY A 11 -10.46 -2.89 -11.07
N MET A 12 -11.76 -3.13 -10.89
CA MET A 12 -12.27 -4.10 -9.90
C MET A 12 -11.83 -5.54 -10.21
N ILE A 13 -11.81 -5.93 -11.49
CA ILE A 13 -11.30 -7.24 -11.91
C ILE A 13 -9.80 -7.36 -11.59
N MET A 14 -9.01 -6.32 -11.88
CA MET A 14 -7.57 -6.32 -11.59
C MET A 14 -7.30 -6.46 -10.08
N ILE A 15 -8.06 -5.78 -9.24
CA ILE A 15 -7.99 -5.93 -7.77
C ILE A 15 -8.35 -7.37 -7.38
N GLY A 16 -9.47 -7.88 -7.89
CA GLY A 16 -9.94 -9.24 -7.59
C GLY A 16 -8.96 -10.34 -7.99
N LEU A 17 -8.20 -10.15 -9.07
CA LEU A 17 -7.14 -11.07 -9.48
C LEU A 17 -5.86 -10.92 -8.66
N ALA A 18 -5.49 -9.69 -8.30
CA ALA A 18 -4.25 -9.42 -7.59
C ALA A 18 -4.30 -9.85 -6.11
N MET A 19 -5.46 -9.75 -5.46
CA MET A 19 -5.60 -10.10 -4.04
C MET A 19 -5.28 -11.58 -3.74
N PRO A 20 -5.86 -12.58 -4.42
CA PRO A 20 -5.52 -13.98 -4.18
C PRO A 20 -4.03 -14.29 -4.45
N VAL A 21 -3.46 -13.68 -5.50
CA VAL A 21 -2.03 -13.85 -5.82
C VAL A 21 -1.16 -13.31 -4.69
N ALA A 22 -1.49 -12.14 -4.16
CA ALA A 22 -0.75 -11.54 -3.05
C ALA A 22 -0.85 -12.38 -1.77
N VAL A 23 -2.04 -12.93 -1.47
CA VAL A 23 -2.24 -13.83 -0.33
C VAL A 23 -1.42 -15.12 -0.52
N ALA A 24 -1.49 -15.73 -1.69
CA ALA A 24 -0.72 -16.94 -1.99
C ALA A 24 0.79 -16.70 -1.87
N LEU A 25 1.28 -15.56 -2.38
CA LEU A 25 2.67 -15.17 -2.28
C LEU A 25 3.08 -14.93 -0.81
N TRP A 26 2.25 -14.22 -0.05
CA TRP A 26 2.51 -13.97 1.37
C TRP A 26 2.63 -15.29 2.14
N LEU A 27 1.68 -16.20 1.95
CA LEU A 27 1.68 -17.54 2.55
C LEU A 27 2.89 -18.36 2.10
N ALA A 28 3.25 -18.31 0.81
CA ALA A 28 4.41 -19.02 0.30
C ALA A 28 5.70 -18.55 0.96
N VAL A 29 5.92 -17.24 1.07
CA VAL A 29 7.11 -16.70 1.74
C VAL A 29 7.09 -17.08 3.23
N ASP A 30 5.98 -16.94 3.92
CA ASP A 30 5.85 -17.26 5.35
C ASP A 30 6.09 -18.74 5.64
N GLN A 31 5.60 -19.66 4.79
CA GLN A 31 5.69 -21.09 5.02
C GLN A 31 6.98 -21.72 4.50
N LEU A 32 7.51 -21.24 3.38
CA LEU A 32 8.68 -21.85 2.73
C LEU A 32 10.02 -21.28 3.20
N MET A 33 10.01 -20.06 3.78
CA MET A 33 11.23 -19.44 4.27
C MET A 33 11.69 -20.08 5.59
N PRO A 34 13.00 -20.34 5.81
CA PRO A 34 13.49 -20.77 7.11
C PRO A 34 13.30 -19.67 8.18
N PRO A 35 13.24 -20.04 9.47
CA PRO A 35 13.18 -19.06 10.54
C PRO A 35 14.37 -18.07 10.48
N ILE A 36 14.11 -16.81 10.77
CA ILE A 36 15.15 -15.78 10.84
C ILE A 36 15.97 -15.99 12.10
N LEU A 37 17.30 -16.06 11.96
CA LEU A 37 18.20 -16.28 13.08
C LEU A 37 18.33 -15.03 13.96
N SER A 38 18.64 -15.23 15.24
CA SER A 38 18.97 -14.16 16.21
C SER A 38 17.86 -13.12 16.43
N MET A 39 16.60 -13.60 16.56
CA MET A 39 15.40 -12.76 16.77
C MET A 39 14.85 -12.86 18.20
N GLU A 40 15.69 -13.18 19.17
CA GLU A 40 15.29 -13.44 20.56
C GLU A 40 14.83 -12.17 21.30
N ASN A 41 15.41 -11.03 20.97
CA ASN A 41 15.09 -9.76 21.62
C ASN A 41 14.42 -8.75 20.70
N LEU A 42 13.72 -7.76 21.28
CA LEU A 42 12.99 -6.74 20.55
C LEU A 42 13.91 -5.92 19.64
N ALA A 43 15.10 -5.54 20.13
CA ALA A 43 16.03 -4.71 19.36
C ALA A 43 16.49 -5.41 18.07
N SER A 44 16.75 -6.71 18.10
CA SER A 44 17.12 -7.50 16.91
C SER A 44 15.97 -7.54 15.90
N ARG A 45 14.73 -7.72 16.38
CA ARG A 45 13.52 -7.75 15.52
C ARG A 45 13.26 -6.40 14.86
N GLU A 46 13.36 -5.31 15.62
CA GLU A 46 13.20 -3.95 15.09
C GLU A 46 14.33 -3.61 14.10
N ALA A 47 15.57 -3.95 14.39
CA ALA A 47 16.68 -3.76 13.47
C ALA A 47 16.51 -4.55 12.18
N PHE A 48 15.92 -5.76 12.25
CA PHE A 48 15.60 -6.55 11.06
C PHE A 48 14.44 -5.93 10.25
N ALA A 49 13.38 -5.46 10.91
CA ALA A 49 12.28 -4.76 10.25
C ALA A 49 12.77 -3.48 9.56
N LEU A 50 13.70 -2.73 10.18
CA LEU A 50 14.35 -1.58 9.58
C LEU A 50 15.10 -1.96 8.29
N LYS A 51 15.84 -3.06 8.28
CA LYS A 51 16.52 -3.57 7.07
C LYS A 51 15.52 -3.90 5.97
N CYS A 52 14.41 -4.57 6.30
CA CYS A 52 13.34 -4.86 5.36
C CYS A 52 12.70 -3.57 4.79
N TRP A 53 12.46 -2.58 5.67
CA TRP A 53 11.94 -1.29 5.25
C TRP A 53 12.90 -0.53 4.34
N CYS A 54 14.21 -0.53 4.62
CA CYS A 54 15.23 0.06 3.74
C CYS A 54 15.21 -0.57 2.35
N VAL A 55 15.10 -1.91 2.25
CA VAL A 55 14.95 -2.61 0.97
C VAL A 55 13.68 -2.15 0.24
N ALA A 56 12.56 -2.08 0.96
CA ALA A 56 11.30 -1.61 0.38
C ALA A 56 11.40 -0.18 -0.16
N VAL A 57 11.96 0.76 0.62
CA VAL A 57 12.17 2.16 0.22
C VAL A 57 13.06 2.25 -1.01
N LEU A 58 14.18 1.51 -1.03
CA LEU A 58 15.11 1.51 -2.15
C LEU A 58 14.42 1.10 -3.46
N PHE A 59 13.69 -0.02 -3.45
CA PHE A 59 13.08 -0.57 -4.66
C PHE A 59 11.76 0.11 -5.07
N THR A 60 11.18 0.94 -4.24
CA THR A 60 9.89 1.57 -4.56
C THR A 60 9.98 3.10 -4.60
N LEU A 61 10.28 3.74 -3.47
CA LEU A 61 10.30 5.19 -3.37
C LEU A 61 11.49 5.79 -4.15
N VAL A 62 12.71 5.27 -3.93
CA VAL A 62 13.91 5.76 -4.62
C VAL A 62 13.79 5.53 -6.12
N MET A 63 13.32 4.34 -6.56
CA MET A 63 13.08 4.08 -7.99
C MET A 63 12.02 5.02 -8.59
N GLY A 64 11.04 5.44 -7.80
CA GLY A 64 10.07 6.45 -8.22
C GLY A 64 10.70 7.84 -8.42
N VAL A 65 11.58 8.25 -7.49
CA VAL A 65 12.36 9.50 -7.60
C VAL A 65 13.24 9.48 -8.85
N GLU A 66 13.99 8.39 -9.06
CA GLU A 66 14.84 8.19 -10.24
C GLU A 66 14.04 8.23 -11.54
N ALA A 67 12.86 7.61 -11.58
CA ALA A 67 12.01 7.62 -12.77
C ALA A 67 11.54 9.03 -13.15
N VAL A 68 11.20 9.86 -12.15
CA VAL A 68 10.86 11.28 -12.37
C VAL A 68 12.09 12.07 -12.83
N ALA A 69 13.24 11.88 -12.17
CA ALA A 69 14.49 12.58 -12.51
C ALA A 69 14.94 12.24 -13.93
N HIS A 70 14.96 10.96 -14.32
CA HIS A 70 15.34 10.55 -15.65
C HIS A 70 14.40 11.06 -16.75
N GLU A 71 13.09 11.14 -16.48
CA GLU A 71 12.14 11.68 -17.44
C GLU A 71 12.34 13.18 -17.64
N ARG A 72 12.58 13.93 -16.56
CA ARG A 72 12.87 15.38 -16.64
C ARG A 72 14.18 15.68 -17.35
N LEU A 73 15.25 14.94 -17.04
CA LEU A 73 16.57 15.13 -17.68
C LEU A 73 16.56 14.89 -19.19
N ARG A 74 15.61 14.13 -19.72
CA ARG A 74 15.56 13.74 -21.14
C ARG A 74 14.41 14.39 -21.91
N SER A 75 13.75 15.39 -21.35
CA SER A 75 12.59 16.04 -21.96
C SER A 75 12.62 17.55 -21.72
N PRO A 76 11.81 18.35 -22.42
CA PRO A 76 11.61 19.78 -22.13
C PRO A 76 11.06 20.05 -20.73
N ALA A 77 10.64 19.04 -19.99
CA ALA A 77 10.28 19.12 -18.56
C ALA A 77 11.50 19.27 -17.63
N PHE A 78 12.70 19.45 -18.17
CA PHE A 78 13.91 19.74 -17.40
C PHE A 78 13.71 20.98 -16.49
N ASP A 79 13.09 22.04 -17.03
CA ASP A 79 12.61 23.17 -16.24
C ASP A 79 11.19 22.87 -15.70
N PRO A 80 11.01 22.70 -14.37
CA PRO A 80 9.70 22.45 -13.78
C PRO A 80 8.71 23.61 -14.01
N LEU A 81 9.19 24.82 -14.26
CA LEU A 81 8.38 26.02 -14.49
C LEU A 81 7.86 26.11 -15.93
N ALA A 82 8.46 25.38 -16.87
CA ALA A 82 8.04 25.35 -18.27
C ALA A 82 6.65 24.70 -18.53
N ARG A 83 6.03 24.11 -17.49
CA ARG A 83 4.72 23.45 -17.54
C ARG A 83 4.59 22.37 -18.63
N PHE A 84 5.71 21.85 -19.08
CA PHE A 84 5.74 20.74 -20.04
C PHE A 84 5.60 19.41 -19.31
N GLU A 85 4.56 18.65 -19.60
CA GLU A 85 4.26 17.42 -18.92
C GLU A 85 3.92 16.30 -19.90
N THR A 86 4.77 15.27 -19.97
CA THR A 86 4.42 14.04 -20.70
C THR A 86 3.47 13.19 -19.87
N ARG A 87 2.67 12.34 -20.53
CA ARG A 87 1.85 11.34 -19.82
C ARG A 87 2.73 10.46 -18.90
N ARG A 88 3.94 10.12 -19.36
CA ARG A 88 4.88 9.29 -18.63
C ARG A 88 5.39 9.97 -17.35
N LEU A 89 5.74 11.24 -17.44
CA LEU A 89 6.12 12.05 -16.28
C LEU A 89 4.98 12.10 -15.26
N LYS A 90 3.75 12.42 -15.68
CA LYS A 90 2.57 12.42 -14.81
C LYS A 90 2.33 11.10 -14.11
N VAL A 91 2.50 9.96 -14.81
CA VAL A 91 2.35 8.64 -14.20
C VAL A 91 3.43 8.41 -13.14
N ASN A 92 4.70 8.76 -13.43
CA ASN A 92 5.79 8.63 -12.48
C ASN A 92 5.60 9.51 -11.23
N GLU A 93 5.18 10.75 -11.39
CA GLU A 93 4.88 11.66 -10.28
C GLU A 93 3.72 11.15 -9.41
N ARG A 94 2.64 10.66 -10.03
CA ARG A 94 1.52 10.06 -9.31
C ARG A 94 1.90 8.76 -8.60
N TYR A 95 2.77 7.95 -9.22
CA TYR A 95 3.34 6.78 -8.58
C TYR A 95 4.16 7.16 -7.35
N LEU A 96 5.08 8.13 -7.50
CA LEU A 96 5.96 8.60 -6.43
C LEU A 96 5.14 9.15 -5.26
N GLN A 97 4.19 10.05 -5.53
CA GLN A 97 3.32 10.63 -4.50
C GLN A 97 2.54 9.54 -3.75
N ASN A 98 1.85 8.67 -4.48
CA ASN A 98 1.06 7.59 -3.87
C ASN A 98 1.94 6.60 -3.09
N THR A 99 3.16 6.32 -3.58
CA THR A 99 4.10 5.45 -2.88
C THR A 99 4.60 6.09 -1.59
N LEU A 100 4.89 7.39 -1.59
CA LEU A 100 5.30 8.12 -0.39
C LEU A 100 4.22 8.08 0.69
N GLU A 101 2.97 8.37 0.34
CA GLU A 101 1.83 8.32 1.26
C GLU A 101 1.66 6.92 1.88
N GLN A 102 1.73 5.88 1.05
CA GLN A 102 1.58 4.51 1.50
C GLN A 102 2.79 3.98 2.27
N THR A 103 3.99 4.49 2.01
CA THR A 103 5.21 4.10 2.74
C THR A 103 5.11 4.41 4.23
N VAL A 104 4.44 5.48 4.61
CA VAL A 104 4.22 5.85 6.02
C VAL A 104 3.33 4.80 6.72
N VAL A 105 2.22 4.43 6.07
CA VAL A 105 1.31 3.39 6.60
C VAL A 105 2.02 2.04 6.66
N PHE A 106 2.76 1.69 5.62
CA PHE A 106 3.55 0.45 5.56
C PHE A 106 4.62 0.39 6.65
N ALA A 107 5.36 1.48 6.89
CA ALA A 107 6.38 1.54 7.94
C ALA A 107 5.77 1.30 9.33
N ALA A 108 4.67 1.99 9.66
CA ALA A 108 3.96 1.81 10.92
C ALA A 108 3.47 0.35 11.09
N ALA A 109 2.92 -0.24 10.02
CA ALA A 109 2.49 -1.63 10.02
C ALA A 109 3.67 -2.60 10.21
N LEU A 110 4.79 -2.39 9.50
CA LEU A 110 5.94 -3.30 9.50
C LEU A 110 6.67 -3.29 10.84
N PHE A 111 6.98 -2.11 11.39
CA PHE A 111 7.60 -1.99 12.70
C PHE A 111 6.68 -2.50 13.81
N GLY A 112 5.40 -2.12 13.79
CA GLY A 112 4.43 -2.66 14.73
C GLY A 112 4.30 -4.18 14.66
N LEU A 113 4.34 -4.77 13.47
CA LEU A 113 4.33 -6.23 13.32
C LEU A 113 5.55 -6.88 13.97
N ALA A 114 6.75 -6.30 13.83
CA ALA A 114 7.98 -6.81 14.43
C ALA A 114 7.92 -6.81 15.96
N VAL A 115 7.25 -5.84 16.57
CA VAL A 115 7.02 -5.82 18.04
C VAL A 115 6.28 -7.08 18.48
N TYR A 116 5.24 -7.49 17.74
CA TYR A 116 4.37 -8.61 18.07
C TYR A 116 4.80 -9.97 17.50
N CYS A 117 5.93 -10.04 16.78
CA CYS A 117 6.50 -11.30 16.30
C CYS A 117 7.47 -11.87 17.34
N PRO A 118 7.10 -12.88 18.17
CA PRO A 118 7.90 -13.30 19.33
C PRO A 118 9.13 -14.13 18.98
N SER A 119 9.28 -14.59 17.74
CA SER A 119 10.33 -15.54 17.33
C SER A 119 10.78 -15.32 15.89
N GLY A 120 11.91 -15.92 15.53
CA GLY A 120 12.40 -15.90 14.15
C GLY A 120 11.46 -16.56 13.14
N SER A 121 10.65 -17.53 13.57
CA SER A 121 9.59 -18.10 12.72
C SER A 121 8.48 -17.08 12.46
N ALA A 122 8.05 -16.33 13.49
CA ALA A 122 7.06 -15.27 13.34
C ALA A 122 7.59 -14.10 12.50
N MET A 123 8.89 -13.78 12.57
CA MET A 123 9.52 -12.72 11.78
C MET A 123 9.49 -12.95 10.26
N ARG A 124 9.20 -14.16 9.80
CA ARG A 124 8.92 -14.43 8.37
C ARG A 124 7.76 -13.60 7.83
N ALA A 125 6.76 -13.32 8.67
CA ALA A 125 5.64 -12.45 8.33
C ALA A 125 6.11 -11.02 7.94
N VAL A 126 7.16 -10.49 8.58
CA VAL A 126 7.77 -9.19 8.23
C VAL A 126 8.36 -9.24 6.82
N VAL A 127 9.07 -10.33 6.48
CA VAL A 127 9.62 -10.52 5.14
C VAL A 127 8.51 -10.68 4.10
N ALA A 128 7.52 -11.54 4.37
CA ALA A 128 6.39 -11.79 3.49
C ALA A 128 5.62 -10.49 3.18
N THR A 129 5.37 -9.68 4.21
CA THR A 129 4.71 -8.38 4.07
C THR A 129 5.54 -7.42 3.23
N THR A 130 6.85 -7.39 3.42
CA THR A 130 7.77 -6.55 2.62
C THR A 130 7.79 -6.96 1.16
N VAL A 131 7.92 -8.26 0.88
CA VAL A 131 7.96 -8.80 -0.50
C VAL A 131 6.66 -8.48 -1.24
N VAL A 132 5.51 -8.77 -0.62
CA VAL A 132 4.20 -8.48 -1.24
C VAL A 132 4.04 -6.99 -1.48
N TRP A 133 4.43 -6.15 -0.51
CA TRP A 133 4.32 -4.69 -0.65
C TRP A 133 5.15 -4.17 -1.83
N VAL A 134 6.43 -4.56 -1.93
CA VAL A 134 7.33 -4.15 -3.03
C VAL A 134 6.77 -4.59 -4.39
N LEU A 135 6.36 -5.85 -4.52
CA LEU A 135 5.82 -6.36 -5.77
C LEU A 135 4.49 -5.70 -6.16
N ALA A 136 3.64 -5.42 -5.18
CA ALA A 136 2.41 -4.66 -5.42
C ALA A 136 2.69 -3.23 -5.89
N ARG A 137 3.75 -2.56 -5.38
CA ARG A 137 4.15 -1.23 -5.88
C ARG A 137 4.63 -1.28 -7.32
N PHE A 138 5.43 -2.29 -7.70
CA PHE A 138 5.82 -2.49 -9.10
C PHE A 138 4.61 -2.80 -10.00
N ALA A 139 3.69 -3.64 -9.54
CA ALA A 139 2.46 -3.95 -10.27
C ALA A 139 1.57 -2.71 -10.47
N PHE A 140 1.45 -1.85 -9.44
CA PHE A 140 0.79 -0.55 -9.55
C PHE A 140 1.45 0.32 -10.61
N TRP A 141 2.77 0.48 -10.54
CA TRP A 141 3.53 1.35 -11.44
C TRP A 141 3.43 0.89 -12.90
N GLY A 142 3.78 -0.38 -13.16
CA GLY A 142 3.69 -0.97 -14.49
C GLY A 142 2.25 -0.99 -15.05
N GLY A 143 1.27 -1.28 -14.20
CA GLY A 143 -0.14 -1.22 -14.56
C GLY A 143 -0.59 0.19 -14.93
N TYR A 144 -0.18 1.19 -14.16
CA TYR A 144 -0.57 2.58 -14.40
C TYR A 144 0.02 3.15 -15.71
N HIS A 145 1.24 2.71 -16.08
CA HIS A 145 1.79 3.05 -17.40
C HIS A 145 0.93 2.53 -18.56
N ARG A 146 0.27 1.39 -18.39
CA ARG A 146 -0.61 0.79 -19.41
C ARG A 146 -1.99 1.46 -19.43
N SER A 147 -2.66 1.52 -18.29
CA SER A 147 -3.96 2.21 -18.15
C SER A 147 -4.28 2.56 -16.71
N ALA A 148 -5.18 3.54 -16.51
CA ALA A 148 -5.67 3.91 -15.19
C ALA A 148 -6.35 2.75 -14.45
N ALA A 149 -7.02 1.84 -15.15
CA ALA A 149 -7.67 0.67 -14.56
C ALA A 149 -6.66 -0.38 -14.06
N MET A 150 -5.55 -0.58 -14.79
CA MET A 150 -4.54 -1.60 -14.42
C MET A 150 -3.73 -1.23 -13.17
N ARG A 151 -3.78 0.01 -12.70
CA ARG A 151 -3.20 0.39 -11.40
C ARG A 151 -3.78 -0.43 -10.24
N GLY A 152 -4.99 -0.99 -10.41
CA GLY A 152 -5.65 -1.88 -9.44
C GLY A 152 -4.83 -3.11 -9.06
N LEU A 153 -3.88 -3.54 -9.91
CA LEU A 153 -2.94 -4.61 -9.59
C LEU A 153 -2.07 -4.31 -8.36
N GLY A 154 -1.89 -3.04 -8.00
CA GLY A 154 -1.14 -2.62 -6.81
C GLY A 154 -1.96 -2.51 -5.52
N ALA A 155 -3.28 -2.71 -5.58
CA ALA A 155 -4.16 -2.61 -4.41
C ALA A 155 -3.76 -3.53 -3.24
N PRO A 156 -3.22 -4.75 -3.45
CA PRO A 156 -2.80 -5.62 -2.37
C PRO A 156 -1.77 -5.01 -1.42
N GLY A 157 -0.88 -4.16 -1.92
CA GLY A 157 0.15 -3.52 -1.08
C GLY A 157 -0.45 -2.67 0.03
N MET A 158 -1.40 -1.79 -0.32
CA MET A 158 -2.11 -0.97 0.66
C MET A 158 -3.04 -1.80 1.54
N ALA A 159 -3.80 -2.73 0.94
CA ALA A 159 -4.71 -3.59 1.70
C ALA A 159 -3.97 -4.41 2.76
N LEU A 160 -2.82 -5.02 2.42
CA LEU A 160 -1.99 -5.76 3.37
C LEU A 160 -1.45 -4.85 4.47
N SER A 161 -0.93 -3.67 4.13
CA SER A 161 -0.44 -2.70 5.12
C SER A 161 -1.53 -2.29 6.10
N MET A 162 -2.75 -2.03 5.61
CA MET A 162 -3.91 -1.72 6.47
C MET A 162 -4.29 -2.90 7.37
N ILE A 163 -4.36 -4.12 6.83
CA ILE A 163 -4.68 -5.32 7.62
C ILE A 163 -3.66 -5.52 8.73
N VAL A 164 -2.36 -5.41 8.41
CA VAL A 164 -1.29 -5.53 9.40
C VAL A 164 -1.38 -4.41 10.44
N LEU A 165 -1.64 -3.16 10.02
CA LEU A 165 -1.78 -2.05 10.95
C LEU A 165 -3.00 -2.21 11.87
N VAL A 166 -4.13 -2.69 11.34
CA VAL A 166 -5.31 -3.02 12.17
C VAL A 166 -4.99 -4.12 13.16
N TYR A 167 -4.26 -5.17 12.74
CA TYR A 167 -3.80 -6.21 13.66
C TYR A 167 -2.93 -5.63 14.78
N VAL A 168 -1.92 -4.83 14.43
CA VAL A 168 -1.00 -4.20 15.40
C VAL A 168 -1.76 -3.31 16.38
N THR A 169 -2.64 -2.45 15.88
CA THR A 169 -3.42 -1.54 16.75
C THR A 169 -4.44 -2.30 17.60
N ALA A 170 -4.99 -3.41 17.12
CA ALA A 170 -5.85 -4.29 17.90
C ALA A 170 -5.06 -4.96 19.05
N ARG A 171 -3.79 -5.35 18.82
CA ARG A 171 -2.92 -5.86 19.89
C ARG A 171 -2.63 -4.80 20.95
N VAL A 172 -2.37 -3.56 20.54
CA VAL A 172 -2.21 -2.43 21.48
C VAL A 172 -3.49 -2.20 22.28
N ALA A 173 -4.65 -2.23 21.63
CA ALA A 173 -5.93 -2.08 22.32
C ALA A 173 -6.22 -3.23 23.30
N GLU A 174 -5.77 -4.45 22.99
CA GLU A 174 -5.85 -5.60 23.89
C GLU A 174 -5.00 -5.40 25.15
N GLU A 175 -3.80 -4.86 25.01
CA GLU A 175 -2.93 -4.54 26.16
C GLU A 175 -3.53 -3.48 27.10
N ILE A 176 -4.28 -2.53 26.55
CA ILE A 176 -4.87 -1.42 27.32
C ILE A 176 -6.20 -1.85 28.00
N ALA A 177 -7.09 -2.52 27.28
CA ALA A 177 -8.47 -2.77 27.70
C ALA A 177 -8.95 -4.23 27.43
N GLY A 178 -8.04 -5.16 27.20
CA GLY A 178 -8.35 -6.55 26.93
C GLY A 178 -9.19 -6.73 25.66
N ARG A 179 -10.01 -7.78 25.63
CA ARG A 179 -10.86 -8.08 24.46
C ARG A 179 -11.84 -6.96 24.11
N VAL A 180 -12.30 -6.19 25.10
CA VAL A 180 -13.18 -5.04 24.86
C VAL A 180 -12.46 -3.98 24.02
N GLY A 181 -11.17 -3.73 24.29
CA GLY A 181 -10.36 -2.81 23.51
C GLY A 181 -10.30 -3.20 22.02
N ILE A 182 -10.09 -4.49 21.73
CA ILE A 182 -10.09 -4.98 20.34
C ILE A 182 -11.43 -4.68 19.65
N VAL A 183 -12.54 -5.04 20.31
CA VAL A 183 -13.89 -4.86 19.75
C VAL A 183 -14.18 -3.39 19.48
N VAL A 184 -13.89 -2.51 20.44
CA VAL A 184 -14.12 -1.07 20.31
C VAL A 184 -13.28 -0.49 19.18
N LEU A 185 -11.98 -0.82 19.10
CA LEU A 185 -11.10 -0.31 18.05
C LEU A 185 -11.56 -0.74 16.66
N VAL A 186 -11.79 -2.05 16.48
CA VAL A 186 -12.18 -2.61 15.17
C VAL A 186 -13.56 -2.10 14.76
N ALA A 187 -14.53 -2.05 15.67
CA ALA A 187 -15.87 -1.52 15.39
C ALA A 187 -15.82 -0.02 15.02
N THR A 188 -15.01 0.77 15.71
CA THR A 188 -14.82 2.19 15.39
C THR A 188 -14.21 2.36 14.00
N PHE A 189 -13.13 1.62 13.68
CA PHE A 189 -12.50 1.68 12.37
C PHE A 189 -13.49 1.31 11.24
N LEU A 190 -14.19 0.18 11.38
CA LEU A 190 -15.18 -0.25 10.39
C LEU A 190 -16.37 0.72 10.30
N GLY A 191 -16.74 1.36 11.41
CA GLY A 191 -17.77 2.41 11.44
C GLY A 191 -17.37 3.64 10.62
N PHE A 192 -16.12 4.09 10.74
CA PHE A 192 -15.59 5.19 9.91
C PHE A 192 -15.52 4.79 8.44
N GLU A 193 -15.05 3.59 8.11
CA GLU A 193 -15.02 3.10 6.73
C GLU A 193 -16.43 3.05 6.11
N ALA A 194 -17.41 2.53 6.86
CA ALA A 194 -18.81 2.51 6.43
C ALA A 194 -19.38 3.92 6.22
N LEU A 195 -19.07 4.86 7.12
CA LEU A 195 -19.49 6.26 7.01
C LEU A 195 -18.88 6.92 5.77
N LEU A 196 -17.57 6.75 5.52
CA LEU A 196 -16.89 7.26 4.33
C LEU A 196 -17.50 6.70 3.05
N PHE A 197 -17.74 5.39 3.01
CA PHE A 197 -18.38 4.74 1.88
C PHE A 197 -19.78 5.31 1.60
N TRP A 198 -20.58 5.49 2.66
CA TRP A 198 -21.95 5.98 2.52
C TRP A 198 -22.02 7.45 2.07
N THR A 199 -21.18 8.33 2.66
CA THR A 199 -21.12 9.75 2.30
C THR A 199 -20.64 9.94 0.87
N THR A 200 -19.64 9.19 0.43
CA THR A 200 -19.13 9.23 -0.96
C THR A 200 -20.19 8.76 -1.96
N ARG A 201 -20.95 7.72 -1.59
CA ARG A 201 -22.02 7.21 -2.46
C ARG A 201 -23.15 8.20 -2.64
N ARG A 202 -23.53 8.98 -1.61
CA ARG A 202 -24.57 10.00 -1.70
C ARG A 202 -24.16 11.15 -2.61
N ARG A 203 -22.94 11.68 -2.47
CA ARG A 203 -22.47 12.80 -3.32
C ARG A 203 -22.47 12.49 -4.81
N LEU A 204 -22.22 11.26 -5.20
CA LEU A 204 -22.29 10.84 -6.61
C LEU A 204 -23.72 10.77 -7.17
N GLN A 205 -24.74 10.91 -6.34
CA GLN A 205 -26.15 10.89 -6.73
C GLN A 205 -26.79 12.29 -6.77
N ASP A 206 -26.10 13.32 -6.21
CA ASP A 206 -26.58 14.70 -6.24
C ASP A 206 -26.21 15.37 -7.58
N PRO A 207 -27.21 15.89 -8.35
CA PRO A 207 -26.98 16.50 -9.66
C PRO A 207 -26.23 17.84 -9.62
N GLU A 208 -26.18 18.53 -8.48
CA GLU A 208 -25.58 19.87 -8.34
C GLU A 208 -24.04 19.86 -8.38
N ASP A 209 -23.38 18.78 -7.95
CA ASP A 209 -21.90 18.65 -8.00
C ASP A 209 -21.36 18.43 -9.43
N ALA A 210 -22.23 18.08 -10.38
CA ALA A 210 -21.85 17.88 -11.79
C ALA A 210 -21.69 19.21 -12.58
N SER A 211 -22.18 20.34 -12.04
CA SER A 211 -22.19 21.64 -12.75
C SER A 211 -20.94 22.51 -12.50
N HIS A 212 -20.06 22.14 -11.57
CA HIS A 212 -18.86 22.93 -11.20
C HIS A 212 -17.53 22.40 -11.77
N THR A 213 -17.57 21.41 -12.68
CA THR A 213 -16.38 20.85 -13.36
C THR A 213 -16.38 21.10 -14.87
N GLY A 214 -16.86 22.27 -15.30
CA GLY A 214 -16.76 22.77 -16.68
C GLY A 214 -15.56 23.70 -16.85
#